data_505251fe57fdf619d6ed294a6bb61c4b
#
_entry.id   505251fe57fdf619d6ed294a6bb61c4b
#
_cell.length_a   1.000
_cell.length_b   1.000
_cell.length_c   1.000
_cell.angle_alpha   90.00
_cell.angle_beta   90.00
_cell.angle_gamma   90.00
#
_symmetry.space_group_name_H-M   'P 1'
#
loop_
_entity.id
_entity.type
_entity.pdbx_description
1 polymer ?
#
loop_
_entity_poly.entity_id
_entity_poly.type
_entity_poly.pdbx_seq_one_letter_code
_entity_poly.pdbx_strand_id
1 'polypeptide(L)'
;MGPLGDRSGDGGHPKKAPGRSRRELVGTVRDITIAAAAVMILLAGLFAYCGVWPPMVVIESSSMMHGEDSQVGVIDTGDLTLVKKADDRGGIITYVEAANRRDPNYGFKTYGDLGNVIIYKKSGLAGTPVIHPAIAWLEYNATA
;
A
#
# COMPACT_ATOMS: atom_id res chain seq x y z
N MET A 1 4.33 76.20 -34.88
CA MET A 1 5.19 75.40 -35.78
C MET A 1 6.06 74.55 -34.89
N GLY A 2 5.63 73.33 -34.53
CA GLY A 2 6.34 72.38 -33.64
C GLY A 2 6.47 71.06 -34.41
N PRO A 3 7.62 70.37 -34.38
CA PRO A 3 7.84 69.15 -35.14
C PRO A 3 7.22 67.97 -34.46
N LEU A 4 6.61 67.12 -35.30
CA LEU A 4 6.04 65.84 -35.00
C LEU A 4 7.14 64.86 -34.49
N GLY A 5 6.96 64.33 -33.27
CA GLY A 5 7.79 63.26 -32.76
C GLY A 5 7.43 61.93 -33.39
N ASP A 6 8.39 61.32 -34.01
CA ASP A 6 8.40 59.96 -34.56
C ASP A 6 8.32 58.95 -33.40
N ARG A 7 7.26 58.15 -33.35
CA ARG A 7 7.13 56.96 -32.50
C ARG A 7 7.54 55.75 -33.33
N SER A 8 8.82 55.45 -33.34
CA SER A 8 9.31 54.14 -33.81
C SER A 8 8.82 53.06 -32.87
N GLY A 9 7.87 52.26 -33.35
CA GLY A 9 7.38 51.09 -32.66
C GLY A 9 8.50 50.04 -32.54
N ASP A 10 8.89 49.78 -31.29
CA ASP A 10 9.75 48.64 -30.95
C ASP A 10 8.93 47.35 -31.14
N GLY A 11 9.13 46.69 -32.29
CA GLY A 11 8.61 45.39 -32.60
C GLY A 11 9.31 44.32 -31.76
N GLY A 12 8.78 44.07 -30.54
CA GLY A 12 9.25 42.98 -29.69
C GLY A 12 9.10 41.64 -30.42
N HIS A 13 10.19 41.16 -31.02
CA HIS A 13 10.26 39.81 -31.54
C HIS A 13 10.05 38.80 -30.37
N PRO A 14 9.13 37.84 -30.51
CA PRO A 14 8.98 36.77 -29.50
C PRO A 14 10.31 36.02 -29.44
N LYS A 15 10.97 36.07 -28.28
CA LYS A 15 12.17 35.27 -27.99
C LYS A 15 11.80 33.83 -28.13
N LYS A 16 12.27 33.18 -29.20
CA LYS A 16 12.15 31.75 -29.44
C LYS A 16 12.74 31.00 -28.22
N ALA A 17 11.90 30.23 -27.54
CA ALA A 17 12.35 29.43 -26.39
C ALA A 17 13.58 28.60 -26.81
N PRO A 18 14.66 28.56 -26.00
CA PRO A 18 15.86 27.83 -26.38
C PRO A 18 15.50 26.34 -26.55
N GLY A 19 15.73 25.84 -27.77
CA GLY A 19 15.55 24.42 -28.04
C GLY A 19 16.43 23.61 -27.08
N ARG A 20 15.84 22.67 -26.34
CA ARG A 20 16.55 21.79 -25.41
C ARG A 20 17.75 21.18 -26.13
N SER A 21 18.92 21.42 -25.57
CA SER A 21 20.17 20.88 -26.09
C SER A 21 20.12 19.34 -26.02
N ARG A 22 20.69 18.63 -26.99
CA ARG A 22 20.75 17.16 -27.02
C ARG A 22 21.34 16.59 -25.71
N ARG A 23 22.26 17.31 -25.07
CA ARG A 23 22.84 16.95 -23.77
C ARG A 23 21.83 17.03 -22.62
N GLU A 24 20.96 18.04 -22.62
CA GLU A 24 19.89 18.18 -21.62
C GLU A 24 18.84 17.09 -21.79
N LEU A 25 18.49 16.71 -23.02
CA LEU A 25 17.58 15.60 -23.27
C LEU A 25 18.14 14.27 -22.77
N VAL A 26 19.41 13.99 -23.06
CA VAL A 26 20.08 12.76 -22.57
C VAL A 26 20.14 12.74 -21.05
N GLY A 27 20.45 13.87 -20.40
CA GLY A 27 20.42 14.00 -18.95
C GLY A 27 19.05 13.70 -18.37
N THR A 28 18.00 14.32 -18.92
CA THR A 28 16.61 14.11 -18.46
C THR A 28 16.16 12.65 -18.64
N VAL A 29 16.48 12.02 -19.79
CA VAL A 29 16.14 10.61 -20.04
C VAL A 29 16.84 9.69 -19.03
N ARG A 30 18.13 9.92 -18.79
CA ARG A 30 18.89 9.16 -17.77
C ARG A 30 18.24 9.27 -16.39
N ASP A 31 17.90 10.49 -15.98
CA ASP A 31 17.36 10.74 -14.63
C ASP A 31 15.97 10.08 -14.47
N ILE A 32 15.12 10.13 -15.49
CA ILE A 32 13.84 9.41 -15.55
C ILE A 32 14.06 7.89 -15.48
N THR A 33 15.06 7.38 -16.21
CA THR A 33 15.35 5.93 -16.22
C THR A 33 15.82 5.46 -14.84
N ILE A 34 16.68 6.22 -14.17
CA ILE A 34 17.14 5.92 -12.81
C ILE A 34 15.96 5.93 -11.82
N ALA A 35 15.11 6.96 -11.89
CA ALA A 35 13.93 7.04 -11.03
C ALA A 35 12.96 5.87 -11.27
N ALA A 36 12.69 5.52 -12.52
CA ALA A 36 11.85 4.38 -12.87
C ALA A 36 12.46 3.05 -12.37
N ALA A 37 13.77 2.86 -12.53
CA ALA A 37 14.46 1.68 -12.02
C ALA A 37 14.38 1.57 -10.50
N ALA A 38 14.54 2.67 -9.77
CA ALA A 38 14.41 2.69 -8.32
C ALA A 38 13.00 2.29 -7.86
N VAL A 39 11.95 2.81 -8.51
CA VAL A 39 10.55 2.43 -8.22
C VAL A 39 10.32 0.95 -8.51
N MET A 40 10.80 0.44 -9.64
CA MET A 40 10.66 -0.97 -10.00
C MET A 40 11.34 -1.90 -9.00
N ILE A 41 12.54 -1.54 -8.52
CA ILE A 41 13.26 -2.30 -7.49
C ILE A 41 12.48 -2.31 -6.17
N LEU A 42 11.92 -1.15 -5.78
CA LEU A 42 11.10 -1.04 -4.58
C LEU A 42 9.85 -1.92 -4.66
N LEU A 43 9.12 -1.86 -5.78
CA LEU A 43 7.92 -2.67 -5.99
C LEU A 43 8.26 -4.18 -6.05
N ALA A 44 9.35 -4.55 -6.70
CA ALA A 44 9.82 -5.93 -6.74
C ALA A 44 10.21 -6.45 -5.34
N GLY A 45 10.90 -5.64 -4.53
CA GLY A 45 11.23 -5.95 -3.15
C GLY A 45 9.97 -6.12 -2.29
N LEU A 46 9.00 -5.23 -2.45
CA LEU A 46 7.71 -5.30 -1.76
C LEU A 46 6.94 -6.58 -2.12
N PHE A 47 6.88 -6.90 -3.41
CA PHE A 47 6.26 -8.14 -3.89
C PHE A 47 6.98 -9.39 -3.36
N ALA A 48 8.31 -9.40 -3.38
CA ALA A 48 9.08 -10.52 -2.85
C ALA A 48 8.86 -10.73 -1.35
N TYR A 49 8.69 -9.65 -0.58
CA TYR A 49 8.39 -9.71 0.86
C TYR A 49 6.95 -10.17 1.13
N CYS A 50 5.98 -9.61 0.41
CA CYS A 50 4.56 -9.86 0.63
C CYS A 50 4.08 -11.18 0.04
N GLY A 51 4.67 -11.63 -1.07
CA GLY A 51 4.25 -12.83 -1.81
C GLY A 51 2.86 -12.72 -2.45
N VAL A 52 2.24 -11.54 -2.44
CA VAL A 52 0.90 -11.27 -2.95
C VAL A 52 0.85 -9.91 -3.67
N TRP A 53 -0.04 -9.79 -4.65
CA TRP A 53 -0.29 -8.54 -5.37
C TRP A 53 -1.80 -8.19 -5.39
N PRO A 54 -2.19 -6.95 -5.09
CA PRO A 54 -1.36 -5.86 -4.57
C PRO A 54 -0.85 -6.14 -3.15
N PRO A 55 0.34 -5.61 -2.78
CA PRO A 55 0.94 -5.86 -1.47
C PRO A 55 0.30 -5.05 -0.33
N MET A 56 -0.58 -4.12 -0.66
CA MET A 56 -1.27 -3.25 0.30
C MET A 56 -2.76 -3.23 0.02
N VAL A 57 -3.55 -3.09 1.10
CA VAL A 57 -5.00 -2.91 1.05
C VAL A 57 -5.40 -1.74 1.94
N VAL A 58 -6.46 -1.03 1.52
CA VAL A 58 -7.11 -0.01 2.34
C VAL A 58 -8.21 -0.67 3.14
N ILE A 59 -8.29 -0.36 4.43
CA ILE A 59 -9.31 -0.89 5.33
C ILE A 59 -10.57 -0.03 5.19
N GLU A 60 -11.65 -0.63 4.70
CA GLU A 60 -12.93 0.05 4.49
C GLU A 60 -13.94 -0.24 5.62
N SER A 61 -13.65 -1.22 6.48
CA SER A 61 -14.55 -1.69 7.53
C SER A 61 -14.12 -1.20 8.91
N SER A 62 -15.08 -0.83 9.74
CA SER A 62 -14.87 -0.48 11.14
C SER A 62 -14.88 -1.68 12.10
N SER A 63 -14.94 -2.91 11.59
CA SER A 63 -15.07 -4.14 12.41
C SER A 63 -13.86 -4.42 13.32
N MET A 64 -12.72 -3.80 13.07
CA MET A 64 -11.49 -3.93 13.86
C MET A 64 -11.23 -2.71 14.78
N MET A 65 -12.06 -1.68 14.68
CA MET A 65 -11.92 -0.48 15.53
C MET A 65 -12.28 -0.80 16.98
N HIS A 66 -11.47 -0.27 17.91
CA HIS A 66 -11.70 -0.39 19.36
C HIS A 66 -12.33 0.88 19.97
N GLY A 67 -12.66 1.88 19.15
CA GLY A 67 -13.26 3.16 19.54
C GLY A 67 -13.56 4.04 18.32
N GLU A 68 -14.03 5.26 18.56
CA GLU A 68 -14.28 6.25 17.50
C GLU A 68 -13.01 6.99 17.07
N ASP A 69 -12.00 7.01 17.92
CA ASP A 69 -10.72 7.67 17.67
C ASP A 69 -9.68 6.69 17.12
N SER A 70 -8.92 7.14 16.11
CA SER A 70 -7.81 6.38 15.55
C SER A 70 -6.69 6.21 16.57
N GLN A 71 -6.18 4.97 16.73
CA GLN A 71 -5.16 4.62 17.69
C GLN A 71 -3.97 3.93 17.04
N VAL A 72 -2.76 4.34 17.42
CA VAL A 72 -1.54 3.71 16.93
C VAL A 72 -1.45 2.26 17.42
N GLY A 73 -1.27 1.33 16.49
CA GLY A 73 -1.16 -0.11 16.79
C GLY A 73 -2.46 -0.89 16.71
N VAL A 74 -3.56 -0.24 16.37
CA VAL A 74 -4.86 -0.84 16.05
C VAL A 74 -5.14 -0.60 14.56
N ILE A 75 -5.97 -1.43 13.95
CA ILE A 75 -6.40 -1.26 12.57
C ILE A 75 -7.68 -0.43 12.55
N ASP A 76 -7.61 0.74 11.92
CA ASP A 76 -8.73 1.67 11.79
C ASP A 76 -9.22 1.77 10.35
N THR A 77 -10.45 2.24 10.18
CA THR A 77 -11.01 2.52 8.85
C THR A 77 -10.20 3.62 8.17
N GLY A 78 -9.77 3.38 6.94
CA GLY A 78 -8.92 4.26 6.15
C GLY A 78 -7.43 3.93 6.22
N ASP A 79 -7.01 3.00 7.08
CA ASP A 79 -5.62 2.58 7.16
C ASP A 79 -5.16 1.86 5.90
N LEU A 80 -3.91 2.11 5.54
CA LEU A 80 -3.21 1.39 4.49
C LEU A 80 -2.35 0.28 5.11
N THR A 81 -2.81 -0.95 4.97
CA THR A 81 -2.16 -2.12 5.60
C THR A 81 -1.36 -2.92 4.59
N LEU A 82 -0.11 -3.25 4.95
CA LEU A 82 0.73 -4.16 4.18
C LEU A 82 0.28 -5.60 4.46
N VAL A 83 -0.02 -6.36 3.39
CA VAL A 83 -0.47 -7.76 3.50
C VAL A 83 0.63 -8.72 3.08
N LYS A 84 0.76 -9.81 3.82
CA LYS A 84 1.66 -10.92 3.49
C LYS A 84 0.83 -12.15 3.16
N LYS A 85 1.26 -12.90 2.14
CA LYS A 85 0.65 -14.18 1.81
C LYS A 85 0.71 -15.08 3.04
N ALA A 86 -0.44 -15.62 3.45
CA ALA A 86 -0.49 -16.64 4.46
C ALA A 86 -0.07 -17.95 3.82
N ASP A 87 0.99 -18.56 4.34
CA ASP A 87 1.33 -19.95 4.02
C ASP A 87 0.47 -20.87 4.89
N ASP A 88 0.13 -22.05 4.35
CA ASP A 88 -0.76 -23.00 4.99
C ASP A 88 -0.37 -23.27 6.45
N ARG A 89 -1.34 -23.16 7.37
CA ARG A 89 -1.36 -23.53 8.80
C ARG A 89 -0.16 -23.11 9.69
N GLY A 90 1.07 -23.11 9.19
CA GLY A 90 2.27 -22.95 10.03
C GLY A 90 2.63 -21.55 10.47
N GLY A 91 1.96 -20.51 9.92
CA GLY A 91 2.31 -19.10 10.15
C GLY A 91 1.21 -18.26 10.78
N ILE A 92 0.00 -18.79 10.96
CA ILE A 92 -1.12 -18.04 11.53
C ILE A 92 -1.42 -18.57 12.94
N ILE A 93 -1.21 -17.71 13.94
CA ILE A 93 -1.60 -17.97 15.33
C ILE A 93 -3.05 -17.52 15.49
N THR A 94 -3.91 -18.43 15.93
CA THR A 94 -5.34 -18.14 16.13
C THR A 94 -5.61 -17.53 17.50
N TYR A 95 -6.78 -16.93 17.64
CA TYR A 95 -7.27 -16.43 18.94
C TYR A 95 -7.30 -17.54 20.00
N VAL A 96 -7.78 -18.73 19.64
CA VAL A 96 -7.88 -19.87 20.56
C VAL A 96 -6.51 -20.31 21.06
N GLU A 97 -5.49 -20.37 20.19
CA GLU A 97 -4.11 -20.67 20.57
C GLU A 97 -3.54 -19.59 21.50
N ALA A 98 -3.70 -18.31 21.10
CA ALA A 98 -3.21 -17.18 21.88
C ALA A 98 -3.93 -17.01 23.25
N ALA A 99 -5.17 -17.47 23.38
CA ALA A 99 -5.93 -17.46 24.62
C ALA A 99 -5.65 -18.66 25.54
N ASN A 100 -5.10 -19.74 25.00
CA ASN A 100 -4.86 -20.98 25.73
C ASN A 100 -3.55 -20.90 26.51
N ARG A 101 -3.61 -20.88 27.85
CA ARG A 101 -2.44 -20.82 28.75
C ARG A 101 -1.44 -21.97 28.59
N ARG A 102 -1.84 -23.08 27.97
CA ARG A 102 -0.98 -24.24 27.72
C ARG A 102 -0.31 -24.22 26.36
N ASP A 103 -0.69 -23.27 25.48
CA ASP A 103 -0.13 -23.12 24.16
C ASP A 103 1.16 -22.30 24.21
N PRO A 104 2.20 -22.64 23.42
CA PRO A 104 3.43 -21.85 23.32
C PRO A 104 3.20 -20.41 22.84
N ASN A 105 2.09 -20.17 22.13
CA ASN A 105 1.71 -18.85 21.61
C ASN A 105 0.82 -18.05 22.57
N TYR A 106 0.68 -18.50 23.83
CA TYR A 106 -0.15 -17.82 24.83
C TYR A 106 0.20 -16.34 24.98
N GLY A 107 -0.80 -15.49 24.88
CA GLY A 107 -0.65 -14.03 25.02
C GLY A 107 -0.16 -13.31 23.76
N PHE A 108 0.03 -14.03 22.65
CA PHE A 108 0.40 -13.41 21.37
C PHE A 108 -0.72 -12.47 20.90
N LYS A 109 -0.34 -11.22 20.56
CA LYS A 109 -1.27 -10.18 20.11
C LYS A 109 -0.80 -9.52 18.84
N THR A 110 -1.75 -9.17 17.97
CA THR A 110 -1.53 -8.35 16.79
C THR A 110 -2.64 -7.31 16.69
N TYR A 111 -2.30 -6.04 16.47
CA TYR A 111 -3.24 -4.93 16.32
C TYR A 111 -4.29 -4.82 17.45
N GLY A 112 -3.86 -5.04 18.69
CA GLY A 112 -4.71 -4.93 19.88
C GLY A 112 -5.40 -6.22 20.32
N ASP A 113 -5.64 -7.17 19.43
CA ASP A 113 -6.32 -8.44 19.69
C ASP A 113 -5.40 -9.65 19.80
N LEU A 114 -5.90 -10.73 20.39
CA LEU A 114 -5.21 -12.02 20.46
C LEU A 114 -5.19 -12.70 19.09
N GLY A 115 -4.04 -13.26 18.73
CA GLY A 115 -3.83 -13.97 17.47
C GLY A 115 -3.46 -13.05 16.31
N ASN A 116 -3.39 -13.63 15.11
CA ASN A 116 -3.15 -12.90 13.88
C ASN A 116 -4.44 -12.35 13.27
N VAL A 117 -4.32 -11.21 12.59
CA VAL A 117 -5.38 -10.68 11.74
C VAL A 117 -5.20 -11.22 10.33
N ILE A 118 -6.27 -11.72 9.73
CA ILE A 118 -6.31 -12.25 8.37
C ILE A 118 -7.17 -11.40 7.46
N ILE A 119 -6.75 -11.32 6.19
CA ILE A 119 -7.54 -10.69 5.13
C ILE A 119 -7.88 -11.78 4.13
N TYR A 120 -9.16 -11.99 3.88
CA TYR A 120 -9.62 -13.02 2.96
C TYR A 120 -10.71 -12.52 2.02
N LYS A 121 -10.80 -13.14 0.85
CA LYS A 121 -11.92 -12.94 -0.08
C LYS A 121 -12.86 -14.12 0.02
N LYS A 122 -14.15 -13.84 0.23
CA LYS A 122 -15.19 -14.88 0.25
C LYS A 122 -15.33 -15.47 -1.14
N SER A 123 -15.23 -16.80 -1.25
CA SER A 123 -15.33 -17.52 -2.52
C SER A 123 -16.65 -17.20 -3.23
N GLY A 124 -16.57 -16.90 -4.54
CA GLY A 124 -17.76 -16.64 -5.38
C GLY A 124 -18.31 -15.23 -5.34
N LEU A 125 -17.77 -14.32 -4.55
CA LEU A 125 -18.17 -12.91 -4.52
C LEU A 125 -17.03 -12.04 -5.05
N ALA A 126 -17.29 -11.29 -6.11
CA ALA A 126 -16.46 -10.17 -6.55
C ALA A 126 -16.69 -9.01 -5.55
N GLY A 127 -16.16 -9.15 -4.34
CA GLY A 127 -16.40 -8.20 -3.26
C GLY A 127 -15.12 -7.70 -2.60
N THR A 128 -15.28 -6.69 -1.77
CA THR A 128 -14.23 -6.14 -0.91
C THR A 128 -13.67 -7.24 0.00
N PRO A 129 -12.34 -7.34 0.17
CA PRO A 129 -11.74 -8.27 1.11
C PRO A 129 -12.24 -8.01 2.53
N VAL A 130 -12.48 -9.08 3.28
CA VAL A 130 -12.87 -9.00 4.69
C VAL A 130 -11.63 -9.12 5.56
N ILE A 131 -11.52 -8.25 6.57
CA ILE A 131 -10.47 -8.28 7.59
C ILE A 131 -11.07 -8.74 8.91
N HIS A 132 -10.41 -9.70 9.57
CA HIS A 132 -10.89 -10.23 10.86
C HIS A 132 -9.76 -10.98 11.60
N PRO A 133 -9.78 -11.03 12.96
CA PRO A 133 -8.91 -11.93 13.70
C PRO A 133 -9.11 -13.40 13.30
N ALA A 134 -8.05 -14.16 13.19
CA ALA A 134 -8.11 -15.61 12.99
C ALA A 134 -8.61 -16.30 14.26
N ILE A 135 -9.87 -16.76 14.30
CA ILE A 135 -10.50 -17.27 15.51
C ILE A 135 -9.95 -18.66 15.88
N ALA A 136 -10.07 -19.61 14.95
CA ALA A 136 -9.67 -21.00 15.18
C ALA A 136 -9.39 -21.71 13.85
N TRP A 137 -8.58 -22.77 13.89
CA TRP A 137 -8.46 -23.72 12.81
C TRP A 137 -9.56 -24.78 12.91
N LEU A 138 -10.24 -25.02 11.80
CA LEU A 138 -11.22 -26.09 11.69
C LEU A 138 -10.71 -27.08 10.64
N GLU A 139 -10.58 -28.34 11.03
CA GLU A 139 -10.29 -29.42 10.11
C GLU A 139 -11.61 -30.08 9.67
N TYR A 140 -11.85 -30.07 8.38
CA TYR A 140 -12.95 -30.84 7.80
C TYR A 140 -12.48 -32.27 7.57
N ASN A 141 -13.01 -33.22 8.35
CA ASN A 141 -12.74 -34.62 8.17
C ASN A 141 -13.83 -35.20 7.24
N ALA A 142 -13.48 -35.45 6.00
CA ALA A 142 -14.40 -35.96 4.95
C ALA A 142 -14.70 -37.48 5.09
N THR A 143 -14.23 -38.14 6.15
CA THR A 143 -14.49 -39.55 6.44
C THR A 143 -15.62 -39.68 7.43
N ALA A 144 -16.85 -39.71 6.91
CA ALA A 144 -18.03 -40.28 7.55
C ALA A 144 -18.78 -41.11 6.51
#